data_9393d0e792c242291fdd87854e4e9d3c
#
_entry.id   9393d0e792c242291fdd87854e4e9d3c
#
_cell.length_a   1.000
_cell.length_b   1.000
_cell.length_c   1.000
_cell.angle_alpha   90.00
_cell.angle_beta   90.00
_cell.angle_gamma   90.00
#
_symmetry.space_group_name_H-M   'P 1'
#
loop_
_entity.id
_entity.type
_entity.pdbx_description
1 polymer ?
#
loop_
_entity_poly.entity_id
_entity_poly.type
_entity_poly.pdbx_seq_one_letter_code
_entity_poly.pdbx_strand_id
1 'polypeptide(L)'
;MTPNNLQRLRRGTALLLLPLLISSCGLTQRVGNGASAVASAVFYRKIDTLHLKLTSRAALNSNEGGEALPTVVRVYQLKDRKTFDTASYAALLKQDNTVLAADLLDRQVVQVMPDAEATVAVPLDADAQFVAVVALFMAPDVTNNTWRLVLERNDLDDSKDRIVELNDNRLQLRKNQ
;
A
#
# COMPACT_ATOMS: atom_id res chain seq x y z
N MET A 1 -17.03 79.87 50.22
CA MET A 1 -16.07 79.13 51.12
C MET A 1 -16.34 77.65 51.01
N THR A 2 -15.30 76.95 50.75
CA THR A 2 -15.05 75.46 50.72
C THR A 2 -15.53 74.66 49.52
N PRO A 3 -14.58 74.11 48.83
CA PRO A 3 -14.71 73.20 47.78
C PRO A 3 -14.71 71.74 48.28
N ASN A 4 -15.01 70.75 47.47
CA ASN A 4 -14.62 69.36 47.60
C ASN A 4 -15.79 68.38 47.40
N ASN A 5 -16.30 68.34 46.21
CA ASN A 5 -17.12 67.18 45.83
C ASN A 5 -16.83 66.63 44.44
N LEU A 6 -15.60 66.81 43.94
CA LEU A 6 -15.19 66.35 42.59
C LEU A 6 -14.18 65.20 42.55
N GLN A 7 -13.93 64.54 43.70
CA GLN A 7 -12.91 63.45 43.77
C GLN A 7 -13.48 62.06 44.04
N ARG A 8 -14.76 61.85 44.12
CA ARG A 8 -15.34 60.54 44.42
C ARG A 8 -15.93 59.76 43.23
N LEU A 9 -15.87 60.34 42.02
CA LEU A 9 -16.47 59.72 40.83
C LEU A 9 -15.47 59.10 39.85
N ARG A 10 -14.22 58.89 40.23
CA ARG A 10 -13.18 58.33 39.35
C ARG A 10 -12.58 56.96 39.78
N ARG A 11 -13.20 56.29 40.76
CA ARG A 11 -12.70 54.98 41.25
C ARG A 11 -13.62 53.79 41.03
N GLY A 12 -14.71 53.96 40.25
CA GLY A 12 -15.72 52.94 40.09
C GLY A 12 -15.78 52.23 38.71
N THR A 13 -14.96 52.66 37.72
CA THR A 13 -15.11 52.13 36.33
C THR A 13 -13.92 51.34 35.78
N ALA A 14 -13.01 50.93 36.62
CA ALA A 14 -11.80 50.23 36.17
C ALA A 14 -11.75 48.73 36.55
N LEU A 15 -12.84 48.13 36.98
CA LEU A 15 -12.80 46.71 37.46
C LEU A 15 -13.87 45.81 36.81
N LEU A 16 -14.29 46.10 35.59
CA LEU A 16 -15.28 45.27 34.91
C LEU A 16 -14.93 44.85 33.48
N LEU A 17 -13.62 44.81 33.16
CA LEU A 17 -13.14 44.48 31.80
C LEU A 17 -12.05 43.41 31.74
N LEU A 18 -12.05 42.46 32.71
CA LEU A 18 -11.04 41.42 32.67
C LEU A 18 -11.57 40.06 33.11
N PRO A 19 -12.57 39.47 32.42
CA PRO A 19 -12.49 38.07 32.14
C PRO A 19 -13.17 37.68 30.80
N LEU A 20 -12.59 37.99 29.66
CA LEU A 20 -13.11 37.51 28.38
C LEU A 20 -12.00 36.99 27.46
N LEU A 21 -10.89 36.51 27.97
CA LEU A 21 -9.79 36.00 27.15
C LEU A 21 -9.33 34.55 27.50
N ILE A 22 -10.17 33.74 28.10
CA ILE A 22 -9.79 32.32 28.35
C ILE A 22 -10.91 31.41 27.87
N SER A 23 -11.10 31.31 26.55
CA SER A 23 -11.87 30.21 25.97
C SER A 23 -11.61 30.05 24.46
N SER A 24 -10.33 30.05 24.07
CA SER A 24 -9.95 29.88 22.66
C SER A 24 -8.94 28.76 22.41
N CYS A 25 -8.72 27.82 23.33
CA CYS A 25 -7.75 26.74 23.12
C CYS A 25 -8.38 25.37 22.79
N GLY A 26 -9.70 25.26 22.64
CA GLY A 26 -10.35 23.97 22.41
C GLY A 26 -10.82 23.70 20.99
N LEU A 27 -10.91 24.71 20.13
CA LEU A 27 -11.53 24.54 18.80
C LEU A 27 -10.55 24.28 17.66
N THR A 28 -9.30 24.70 17.80
CA THR A 28 -8.28 24.55 16.76
C THR A 28 -7.75 23.13 16.59
N GLN A 29 -7.78 22.29 17.65
CA GLN A 29 -7.34 20.89 17.53
C GLN A 29 -8.35 19.98 16.84
N ARG A 30 -9.65 20.29 16.92
CA ARG A 30 -10.68 19.49 16.20
C ARG A 30 -10.77 19.80 14.71
N VAL A 31 -10.44 21.02 14.31
CA VAL A 31 -10.43 21.38 12.89
C VAL A 31 -9.21 20.81 12.16
N GLY A 32 -8.06 20.72 12.83
CA GLY A 32 -6.85 20.11 12.26
C GLY A 32 -7.02 18.61 11.99
N ASN A 33 -7.62 17.86 12.91
CA ASN A 33 -7.83 16.42 12.74
C ASN A 33 -8.97 16.10 11.76
N GLY A 34 -10.00 16.95 11.67
CA GLY A 34 -11.07 16.80 10.69
C GLY A 34 -10.62 17.12 9.27
N ALA A 35 -9.79 18.15 9.07
CA ALA A 35 -9.28 18.51 7.75
C ALA A 35 -8.28 17.47 7.21
N SER A 36 -7.42 16.89 8.06
CA SER A 36 -6.51 15.82 7.66
C SER A 36 -7.24 14.52 7.38
N ALA A 37 -8.28 14.17 8.13
CA ALA A 37 -9.09 12.98 7.88
C ALA A 37 -9.91 13.12 6.58
N VAL A 38 -10.47 14.30 6.32
CA VAL A 38 -11.21 14.57 5.07
C VAL A 38 -10.25 14.64 3.87
N ALA A 39 -9.08 15.26 4.02
CA ALA A 39 -8.07 15.29 2.97
C ALA A 39 -7.56 13.87 2.65
N SER A 40 -7.32 13.03 3.67
CA SER A 40 -6.94 11.62 3.48
C SER A 40 -8.06 10.84 2.77
N ALA A 41 -9.32 11.04 3.16
CA ALA A 41 -10.46 10.34 2.55
C ALA A 41 -10.69 10.75 1.07
N VAL A 42 -10.30 11.95 0.68
CA VAL A 42 -10.44 12.43 -0.71
C VAL A 42 -9.33 11.89 -1.63
N PHE A 43 -8.17 11.53 -1.07
CA PHE A 43 -7.02 11.07 -1.86
C PHE A 43 -6.84 9.54 -1.89
N TYR A 44 -7.47 8.80 -1.00
CA TYR A 44 -7.41 7.33 -1.07
C TYR A 44 -8.48 6.81 -2.02
N ARG A 45 -8.07 6.51 -3.25
CA ARG A 45 -8.88 5.75 -4.19
C ARG A 45 -9.23 4.41 -3.52
N LYS A 46 -10.53 4.20 -3.26
CA LYS A 46 -10.98 2.92 -2.73
C LYS A 46 -10.78 1.87 -3.80
N ILE A 47 -9.96 0.88 -3.53
CA ILE A 47 -9.73 -0.27 -4.40
C ILE A 47 -10.23 -1.48 -3.62
N ASP A 48 -11.30 -2.08 -4.11
CA ASP A 48 -11.96 -3.20 -3.46
C ASP A 48 -11.55 -4.55 -4.08
N THR A 49 -11.06 -4.52 -5.32
CA THR A 49 -10.68 -5.74 -6.06
C THR A 49 -9.25 -5.61 -6.59
N LEU A 50 -8.46 -6.65 -6.36
CA LEU A 50 -7.15 -6.80 -6.98
C LEU A 50 -7.34 -7.39 -8.38
N HIS A 51 -6.98 -6.65 -9.41
CA HIS A 51 -6.96 -7.08 -10.80
C HIS A 51 -5.54 -7.22 -11.31
N LEU A 52 -5.05 -8.46 -11.45
CA LEU A 52 -3.77 -8.76 -12.08
C LEU A 52 -3.98 -9.67 -13.29
N LYS A 53 -3.30 -9.34 -14.38
CA LYS A 53 -3.15 -10.20 -15.54
C LYS A 53 -1.69 -10.65 -15.65
N LEU A 54 -1.45 -11.94 -15.56
CA LEU A 54 -0.16 -12.58 -15.73
C LEU A 54 -0.07 -13.03 -17.19
N THR A 55 0.88 -12.48 -17.94
CA THR A 55 1.08 -12.84 -19.37
C THR A 55 2.45 -13.46 -19.52
N SER A 56 2.54 -14.64 -20.11
CA SER A 56 3.81 -15.32 -20.33
C SER A 56 4.26 -15.25 -21.79
N ARG A 57 5.55 -15.32 -22.00
CA ARG A 57 6.16 -15.52 -23.31
C ARG A 57 6.38 -17.01 -23.57
N ALA A 58 6.58 -17.38 -24.83
CA ALA A 58 6.86 -18.76 -25.25
C ALA A 58 8.08 -19.36 -24.53
N ALA A 59 9.12 -18.55 -24.30
CA ALA A 59 10.33 -18.97 -23.56
C ALA A 59 10.15 -18.74 -22.04
N LEU A 60 9.13 -19.36 -21.43
CA LEU A 60 8.90 -19.26 -19.99
C LEU A 60 9.64 -20.39 -19.26
N ASN A 61 10.44 -20.03 -18.22
CA ASN A 61 11.01 -20.98 -17.25
C ASN A 61 11.67 -22.20 -17.91
N SER A 62 12.48 -21.95 -18.93
CA SER A 62 13.06 -23.02 -19.73
C SER A 62 14.03 -23.90 -18.92
N ASN A 63 13.96 -25.21 -19.14
CA ASN A 63 14.91 -26.17 -18.60
C ASN A 63 16.26 -26.13 -19.39
N GLU A 64 17.22 -26.93 -18.97
CA GLU A 64 18.53 -27.03 -19.62
C GLU A 64 18.43 -27.51 -21.10
N GLY A 65 17.36 -28.19 -21.47
CA GLY A 65 17.08 -28.64 -22.84
C GLY A 65 16.41 -27.55 -23.69
N GLY A 66 16.12 -26.37 -23.12
CA GLY A 66 15.43 -25.28 -23.83
C GLY A 66 13.89 -25.45 -23.90
N GLU A 67 13.35 -26.42 -23.21
CA GLU A 67 11.91 -26.67 -23.13
C GLU A 67 11.25 -25.67 -22.16
N ALA A 68 10.24 -24.96 -22.62
CA ALA A 68 9.47 -24.04 -21.78
C ALA A 68 8.54 -24.80 -20.82
N LEU A 69 8.52 -24.40 -19.57
CA LEU A 69 7.78 -25.08 -18.52
C LEU A 69 6.77 -24.18 -17.83
N PRO A 70 5.64 -24.75 -17.35
CA PRO A 70 4.71 -24.03 -16.50
C PRO A 70 5.40 -23.44 -15.28
N THR A 71 4.94 -22.27 -14.84
CA THR A 71 5.48 -21.59 -13.67
C THR A 71 4.40 -21.35 -12.65
N VAL A 72 4.66 -21.71 -11.41
CA VAL A 72 3.79 -21.33 -10.29
C VAL A 72 4.10 -19.89 -9.90
N VAL A 73 3.05 -19.07 -9.88
CA VAL A 73 3.11 -17.68 -9.40
C VAL A 73 2.31 -17.58 -8.11
N ARG A 74 2.92 -16.99 -7.09
CA ARG A 74 2.25 -16.64 -5.85
C ARG A 74 2.05 -15.14 -5.78
N VAL A 75 0.84 -14.74 -5.41
CA VAL A 75 0.46 -13.34 -5.22
C VAL A 75 0.08 -13.17 -3.75
N TYR A 76 0.74 -12.26 -3.08
CA TYR A 76 0.54 -11.98 -1.66
C TYR A 76 -0.04 -10.59 -1.46
N GLN A 77 -1.04 -10.46 -0.61
CA GLN A 77 -1.50 -9.19 -0.08
C GLN A 77 -0.81 -8.95 1.26
N LEU A 78 -0.11 -7.83 1.40
CA LEU A 78 0.76 -7.55 2.54
C LEU A 78 0.43 -6.21 3.21
N LYS A 79 0.53 -6.19 4.56
CA LYS A 79 0.48 -4.94 5.35
C LYS A 79 1.75 -4.12 5.22
N ASP A 80 2.92 -4.76 5.29
CA ASP A 80 4.26 -4.18 5.12
C ASP A 80 5.08 -5.08 4.20
N ARG A 81 6.01 -4.48 3.47
CA ARG A 81 6.86 -5.20 2.51
C ARG A 81 8.26 -5.54 3.03
N LYS A 82 8.67 -5.04 4.19
CA LYS A 82 10.05 -5.18 4.69
C LYS A 82 10.49 -6.62 4.82
N THR A 83 9.65 -7.46 5.42
CA THR A 83 9.92 -8.88 5.56
C THR A 83 10.04 -9.56 4.18
N PHE A 84 9.15 -9.22 3.26
CA PHE A 84 9.19 -9.73 1.89
C PHE A 84 10.46 -9.29 1.15
N ASP A 85 10.85 -8.02 1.24
CA ASP A 85 12.01 -7.46 0.54
C ASP A 85 13.34 -8.10 1.00
N THR A 86 13.41 -8.56 2.25
CA THR A 86 14.61 -9.21 2.81
C THR A 86 14.59 -10.73 2.68
N ALA A 87 13.43 -11.33 2.35
CA ALA A 87 13.29 -12.77 2.23
C ALA A 87 14.06 -13.31 1.01
N SER A 88 14.75 -14.42 1.20
CA SER A 88 15.40 -15.11 0.09
C SER A 88 14.41 -15.92 -0.74
N TYR A 89 14.77 -16.21 -2.01
CA TYR A 89 13.98 -17.09 -2.87
C TYR A 89 13.69 -18.45 -2.20
N ALA A 90 14.71 -19.07 -1.63
CA ALA A 90 14.59 -20.38 -0.98
C ALA A 90 13.64 -20.34 0.23
N ALA A 91 13.64 -19.26 1.00
CA ALA A 91 12.73 -19.08 2.13
C ALA A 91 11.28 -18.96 1.66
N LEU A 92 11.01 -18.11 0.66
CA LEU A 92 9.67 -17.97 0.10
C LEU A 92 9.21 -19.24 -0.64
N LEU A 93 10.10 -19.96 -1.32
CA LEU A 93 9.76 -21.22 -1.97
C LEU A 93 9.25 -22.25 -0.96
N LYS A 94 9.98 -22.43 0.17
CA LYS A 94 9.75 -23.53 1.10
C LYS A 94 8.73 -23.23 2.20
N GLN A 95 8.68 -22.00 2.70
CA GLN A 95 7.93 -21.66 3.92
C GLN A 95 7.40 -20.21 3.94
N ASP A 96 6.88 -19.75 2.82
CA ASP A 96 6.36 -18.39 2.63
C ASP A 96 5.36 -17.96 3.72
N ASN A 97 4.41 -18.83 4.08
CA ASN A 97 3.43 -18.54 5.14
C ASN A 97 4.08 -18.23 6.50
N THR A 98 5.18 -18.93 6.84
CA THR A 98 5.90 -18.69 8.09
C THR A 98 6.73 -17.42 8.00
N VAL A 99 7.42 -17.24 6.89
CA VAL A 99 8.28 -16.07 6.64
C VAL A 99 7.46 -14.77 6.65
N LEU A 100 6.29 -14.79 6.02
CA LEU A 100 5.44 -13.61 5.85
C LEU A 100 4.34 -13.49 6.92
N ALA A 101 4.27 -14.37 7.91
CA ALA A 101 3.15 -14.51 8.84
C ALA A 101 2.71 -13.19 9.50
N ALA A 102 3.64 -12.28 9.80
CA ALA A 102 3.35 -11.01 10.45
C ALA A 102 2.61 -10.01 9.54
N ASP A 103 2.88 -10.07 8.24
CA ASP A 103 2.43 -9.08 7.26
C ASP A 103 1.43 -9.66 6.24
N LEU A 104 1.30 -10.98 6.16
CA LEU A 104 0.46 -11.68 5.19
C LEU A 104 -1.03 -11.54 5.53
N LEU A 105 -1.81 -10.99 4.59
CA LEU A 105 -3.27 -10.89 4.68
C LEU A 105 -3.97 -11.94 3.83
N ASP A 106 -3.48 -12.15 2.60
CA ASP A 106 -4.02 -13.13 1.67
C ASP A 106 -2.93 -13.66 0.73
N ARG A 107 -3.14 -14.87 0.22
CA ARG A 107 -2.23 -15.53 -0.72
C ARG A 107 -3.01 -16.25 -1.81
N GLN A 108 -2.73 -15.89 -3.06
CA GLN A 108 -3.21 -16.61 -4.23
C GLN A 108 -2.08 -17.40 -4.89
N VAL A 109 -2.42 -18.56 -5.45
CA VAL A 109 -1.47 -19.42 -6.17
C VAL A 109 -2.05 -19.70 -7.55
N VAL A 110 -1.30 -19.34 -8.59
CA VAL A 110 -1.73 -19.48 -9.99
C VAL A 110 -0.64 -20.19 -10.78
N GLN A 111 -1.02 -21.12 -11.63
CA GLN A 111 -0.12 -21.73 -12.59
C GLN A 111 -0.24 -21.00 -13.93
N VAL A 112 0.90 -20.56 -14.46
CA VAL A 112 0.98 -19.87 -15.76
C VAL A 112 1.68 -20.82 -16.74
N MET A 113 1.02 -21.12 -17.87
CA MET A 113 1.58 -21.93 -18.94
C MET A 113 2.41 -21.04 -19.88
N PRO A 114 3.41 -21.60 -20.60
CA PRO A 114 4.09 -20.87 -21.66
C PRO A 114 3.11 -20.35 -22.72
N ASP A 115 3.35 -19.13 -23.21
CA ASP A 115 2.54 -18.43 -24.21
C ASP A 115 1.05 -18.30 -23.84
N ALA A 116 0.76 -18.12 -22.55
CA ALA A 116 -0.60 -18.06 -22.04
C ALA A 116 -0.81 -16.86 -21.11
N GLU A 117 -2.07 -16.63 -20.75
CA GLU A 117 -2.49 -15.64 -19.78
C GLU A 117 -3.19 -16.30 -18.60
N ALA A 118 -3.03 -15.72 -17.42
CA ALA A 118 -3.81 -16.08 -16.25
C ALA A 118 -4.23 -14.79 -15.52
N THR A 119 -5.45 -14.77 -14.99
CA THR A 119 -6.01 -13.60 -14.30
C THR A 119 -6.18 -13.90 -12.82
N VAL A 120 -5.83 -12.94 -11.98
CA VAL A 120 -6.17 -12.91 -10.57
C VAL A 120 -7.13 -11.75 -10.36
N ALA A 121 -8.37 -12.08 -9.99
CA ALA A 121 -9.42 -11.12 -9.66
C ALA A 121 -10.02 -11.54 -8.32
N VAL A 122 -9.53 -10.94 -7.24
CA VAL A 122 -9.90 -11.30 -5.86
C VAL A 122 -10.14 -10.05 -5.02
N PRO A 123 -10.94 -10.12 -3.95
CA PRO A 123 -11.06 -9.00 -3.03
C PRO A 123 -9.69 -8.53 -2.54
N LEU A 124 -9.48 -7.20 -2.53
CA LEU A 124 -8.29 -6.60 -1.94
C LEU A 124 -8.59 -6.26 -0.49
N ASP A 125 -7.83 -6.86 0.42
CA ASP A 125 -7.96 -6.59 1.85
C ASP A 125 -7.79 -5.08 2.14
N ALA A 126 -8.60 -4.57 3.04
CA ALA A 126 -8.60 -3.14 3.39
C ALA A 126 -7.26 -2.68 3.97
N ASP A 127 -6.57 -3.57 4.70
CA ASP A 127 -5.27 -3.31 5.31
C ASP A 127 -4.09 -3.57 4.37
N ALA A 128 -4.33 -4.12 3.16
CA ALA A 128 -3.27 -4.37 2.19
C ALA A 128 -2.69 -3.06 1.66
N GLN A 129 -1.41 -2.83 1.90
CA GLN A 129 -0.67 -1.70 1.37
C GLN A 129 0.17 -2.09 0.15
N PHE A 130 0.51 -3.38 0.05
CA PHE A 130 1.38 -3.92 -1.00
C PHE A 130 0.80 -5.22 -1.56
N VAL A 131 1.01 -5.41 -2.85
CA VAL A 131 0.78 -6.69 -3.53
C VAL A 131 2.13 -7.17 -4.06
N ALA A 132 2.60 -8.29 -3.51
CA ALA A 132 3.86 -8.90 -3.93
C ALA A 132 3.59 -10.09 -4.85
N VAL A 133 4.35 -10.19 -5.93
CA VAL A 133 4.26 -11.28 -6.90
C VAL A 133 5.59 -12.01 -6.95
N VAL A 134 5.55 -13.33 -6.82
CA VAL A 134 6.70 -14.23 -6.88
C VAL A 134 6.45 -15.30 -7.94
N ALA A 135 7.35 -15.44 -8.88
CA ALA A 135 7.37 -16.56 -9.81
C ALA A 135 8.41 -17.60 -9.37
N LEU A 136 7.97 -18.83 -9.24
CA LEU A 136 8.81 -19.94 -8.79
C LEU A 136 9.52 -20.58 -10.00
N PHE A 137 10.54 -19.89 -10.49
CA PHE A 137 11.37 -20.35 -11.61
C PHE A 137 12.35 -21.44 -11.18
N MET A 138 12.73 -22.29 -12.11
CA MET A 138 13.76 -23.32 -11.89
C MET A 138 15.16 -22.71 -11.69
N ALA A 139 15.48 -21.66 -12.45
CA ALA A 139 16.73 -20.92 -12.39
C ALA A 139 16.50 -19.44 -12.15
N PRO A 140 16.09 -19.01 -10.93
CA PRO A 140 15.79 -17.63 -10.64
C PRO A 140 17.05 -16.76 -10.61
N ASP A 141 17.00 -15.57 -11.19
CA ASP A 141 18.05 -14.56 -11.00
C ASP A 141 17.94 -13.94 -9.61
N VAL A 142 18.63 -14.56 -8.65
CA VAL A 142 18.63 -14.10 -7.26
C VAL A 142 19.54 -12.90 -7.02
N THR A 143 20.43 -12.59 -7.96
CA THR A 143 21.32 -11.42 -7.87
C THR A 143 20.55 -10.12 -8.15
N ASN A 144 19.78 -10.13 -9.21
CA ASN A 144 18.96 -8.96 -9.60
C ASN A 144 17.53 -9.04 -9.06
N ASN A 145 17.17 -10.12 -8.38
CA ASN A 145 15.84 -10.37 -7.82
C ASN A 145 14.69 -10.23 -8.83
N THR A 146 14.91 -10.59 -10.09
CA THR A 146 13.90 -10.47 -11.15
C THR A 146 12.79 -11.52 -11.08
N TRP A 147 12.87 -12.46 -10.14
CA TRP A 147 11.87 -13.49 -9.85
C TRP A 147 10.70 -12.97 -9.00
N ARG A 148 10.79 -11.73 -8.50
CA ARG A 148 9.76 -11.08 -7.67
C ARG A 148 9.55 -9.62 -8.06
N LEU A 149 8.36 -9.09 -7.76
CA LEU A 149 8.05 -7.66 -7.83
C LEU A 149 7.03 -7.27 -6.75
N VAL A 150 6.94 -5.98 -6.46
CA VAL A 150 5.96 -5.43 -5.52
C VAL A 150 5.25 -4.26 -6.18
N LEU A 151 3.94 -4.23 -6.01
CA LEU A 151 3.05 -3.13 -6.37
C LEU A 151 2.59 -2.45 -5.08
N GLU A 152 2.56 -1.14 -5.06
CA GLU A 152 1.91 -0.39 -4.00
C GLU A 152 0.40 -0.32 -4.26
N ARG A 153 -0.39 -0.16 -3.20
CA ARG A 153 -1.85 -0.01 -3.35
C ARG A 153 -2.21 1.08 -4.36
N ASN A 154 -1.47 2.18 -4.38
CA ASN A 154 -1.69 3.30 -5.30
C ASN A 154 -1.37 2.98 -6.77
N ASP A 155 -0.64 1.91 -7.04
CA ASP A 155 -0.37 1.43 -8.40
C ASP A 155 -1.52 0.62 -8.99
N LEU A 156 -2.48 0.21 -8.15
CA LEU A 156 -3.60 -0.63 -8.53
C LEU A 156 -4.77 0.20 -9.06
N ASP A 157 -5.66 -0.46 -9.78
CA ASP A 157 -6.89 0.12 -10.32
C ASP A 157 -8.04 -0.89 -10.13
N ASP A 158 -9.18 -0.42 -9.60
CA ASP A 158 -10.36 -1.27 -9.33
C ASP A 158 -11.08 -1.73 -10.61
N SER A 159 -10.74 -1.17 -11.75
CA SER A 159 -11.39 -1.45 -13.04
C SER A 159 -10.42 -1.88 -14.15
N LYS A 160 -9.12 -1.91 -13.87
CA LYS A 160 -8.09 -2.23 -14.88
C LYS A 160 -7.06 -3.22 -14.34
N ASP A 161 -6.74 -4.18 -15.16
CA ASP A 161 -5.68 -5.14 -14.85
C ASP A 161 -4.31 -4.45 -14.79
N ARG A 162 -3.54 -4.76 -13.73
CA ARG A 162 -2.09 -4.54 -13.75
C ARG A 162 -1.45 -5.75 -14.43
N ILE A 163 -0.71 -5.49 -15.49
CA ILE A 163 -0.14 -6.56 -16.31
C ILE A 163 1.28 -6.86 -15.84
N VAL A 164 1.47 -8.10 -15.40
CA VAL A 164 2.79 -8.66 -15.06
C VAL A 164 3.19 -9.64 -16.15
N GLU A 165 4.27 -9.35 -16.84
CA GLU A 165 4.81 -10.20 -17.89
C GLU A 165 5.86 -11.16 -17.29
N LEU A 166 5.74 -12.43 -17.65
CA LEU A 166 6.70 -13.49 -17.37
C LEU A 166 7.48 -13.79 -18.66
N ASN A 167 8.78 -13.59 -18.64
CA ASN A 167 9.63 -13.84 -19.78
C ASN A 167 10.91 -14.52 -19.31
N ASP A 168 11.18 -15.71 -19.85
CA ASP A 168 12.28 -16.54 -19.39
C ASP A 168 12.22 -16.75 -17.87
N ASN A 169 13.18 -16.29 -17.10
CA ASN A 169 13.23 -16.44 -15.63
C ASN A 169 13.02 -15.11 -14.89
N ARG A 170 12.23 -14.19 -15.46
CA ARG A 170 11.99 -12.86 -14.87
C ARG A 170 10.54 -12.43 -14.90
N LEU A 171 10.17 -11.64 -13.91
CA LEU A 171 8.94 -10.86 -13.87
C LEU A 171 9.21 -9.42 -14.29
N GLN A 172 8.30 -8.85 -15.04
CA GLN A 172 8.36 -7.45 -15.43
C GLN A 172 6.97 -6.83 -15.38
N LEU A 173 6.86 -5.66 -14.74
CA LEU A 173 5.63 -4.89 -14.78
C LEU A 173 5.53 -4.18 -16.13
N ARG A 174 4.42 -4.41 -16.85
CA ARG A 174 4.15 -3.67 -18.08
C ARG A 174 3.75 -2.23 -17.72
N LYS A 175 4.34 -1.26 -18.40
CA LYS A 175 3.93 0.15 -18.28
C LYS A 175 2.49 0.30 -18.75
N ASN A 176 1.67 1.04 -18.03
CA ASN A 176 0.35 1.42 -18.50
C ASN A 176 0.51 2.29 -19.75
N GLN A 177 -0.14 1.89 -20.83
CA GLN A 177 -0.28 2.71 -22.03
C GLN A 177 -1.46 3.67 -21.84
#